data_b6459a3139c0ed796124395553ba12a7
#
_entry.id   b6459a3139c0ed796124395553ba12a7
#
_cell.length_a   1.000
_cell.length_b   1.000
_cell.length_c   1.000
_cell.angle_alpha   90.00
_cell.angle_beta   90.00
_cell.angle_gamma   90.00
#
_symmetry.space_group_name_H-M   'P 1'
#
loop_
_entity.id
_entity.type
_entity.pdbx_description
1 polymer ?
#
loop_
_entity_poly.entity_id
_entity_poly.type
_entity_poly.pdbx_seq_one_letter_code
_entity_poly.pdbx_strand_id
1 'polypeptide(L)'
;VAADGAQSRVRDAAGMTVRAGDYHQHAVVATVTPSPPAGQHTWQRFTPEGPQALLPLANGAASLVWYVSPDKAKSLLALSDEAFISAIEAAFPSDLGAITRLHGRGGFPIRWLHAKRYWRDNVALVGDSAHVIHPLAGQGVNLGLRDAQALAKGIAKAYAQGLPLNHGRMLADYERARRLDNQRMQWIMSAFHTGFTAPLGPLAVARGWGLAVAQHGGWVKRRVLRYALDGR
;
A
#
# COMPACT_ATOMS: atom_id res chain seq x y z
N VAL A 1 -9.17 20.70 -5.00
CA VAL A 1 -8.82 19.38 -4.44
C VAL A 1 -7.42 19.01 -4.90
N ALA A 2 -6.54 18.65 -3.97
CA ALA A 2 -5.20 18.15 -4.24
C ALA A 2 -5.22 16.62 -4.28
N ALA A 3 -4.93 16.05 -5.45
CA ALA A 3 -4.83 14.61 -5.71
C ALA A 3 -3.55 14.31 -6.52
N ASP A 4 -2.50 15.11 -6.30
CA ASP A 4 -1.26 15.17 -7.07
C ASP A 4 -0.12 14.32 -6.48
N GLY A 5 -0.49 13.36 -5.60
CA GLY A 5 0.42 12.34 -5.10
C GLY A 5 1.27 12.76 -3.90
N ALA A 6 2.19 11.88 -3.50
CA ALA A 6 3.01 12.04 -2.30
C ALA A 6 3.85 13.33 -2.30
N GLN A 7 4.30 13.79 -3.47
CA GLN A 7 5.08 15.03 -3.66
C GLN A 7 4.17 16.21 -4.04
N SER A 8 3.01 16.32 -3.41
CA SER A 8 1.98 17.29 -3.72
C SER A 8 2.49 18.74 -3.66
N ARG A 9 2.53 19.38 -4.83
CA ARG A 9 2.85 20.83 -4.94
C ARG A 9 1.72 21.70 -4.43
N VAL A 10 0.48 21.25 -4.59
CA VAL A 10 -0.70 21.97 -4.08
C VAL A 10 -0.71 22.01 -2.56
N ARG A 11 -0.42 20.87 -1.90
CA ARG A 11 -0.26 20.79 -0.45
C ARG A 11 0.81 21.78 0.04
N ASP A 12 1.99 21.74 -0.60
CA ASP A 12 3.13 22.56 -0.19
C ASP A 12 2.87 24.06 -0.43
N ALA A 13 2.24 24.43 -1.57
CA ALA A 13 1.82 25.80 -1.85
C ALA A 13 0.75 26.32 -0.85
N ALA A 14 -0.11 25.43 -0.34
CA ALA A 14 -1.07 25.76 0.70
C ALA A 14 -0.44 25.83 2.11
N GLY A 15 0.87 25.65 2.25
CA GLY A 15 1.58 25.64 3.53
C GLY A 15 1.14 24.54 4.49
N MET A 16 0.67 23.41 3.96
CA MET A 16 0.18 22.27 4.75
C MET A 16 1.33 21.31 5.03
N THR A 17 1.60 21.06 6.31
CA THR A 17 2.74 20.25 6.75
C THR A 17 2.37 18.76 6.90
N VAL A 18 3.37 17.91 6.71
CA VAL A 18 3.25 16.45 6.87
C VAL A 18 4.20 15.94 7.96
N ARG A 19 3.89 14.75 8.48
CA ARG A 19 4.86 13.85 9.10
C ARG A 19 5.19 12.79 8.08
N ALA A 20 6.47 12.47 7.91
CA ALA A 20 6.92 11.46 6.96
C ALA A 20 8.11 10.69 7.53
N GLY A 21 8.35 9.52 7.01
CA GLY A 21 9.51 8.70 7.34
C GLY A 21 9.74 7.62 6.29
N ASP A 22 10.82 6.89 6.48
CA ASP A 22 11.28 5.85 5.59
C ASP A 22 11.23 4.49 6.30
N TYR A 23 10.82 3.44 5.59
CA TYR A 23 10.87 2.07 6.10
C TYR A 23 12.23 1.39 5.86
N HIS A 24 13.17 2.10 5.22
CA HIS A 24 14.46 1.56 4.81
C HIS A 24 14.34 0.31 3.94
N GLN A 25 13.30 0.27 3.14
CA GLN A 25 13.00 -0.77 2.16
C GLN A 25 12.71 -0.18 0.79
N HIS A 26 12.96 -0.98 -0.25
CA HIS A 26 12.56 -0.71 -1.62
C HIS A 26 11.65 -1.84 -2.11
N ALA A 27 10.63 -1.50 -2.87
CA ALA A 27 9.91 -2.46 -3.69
C ALA A 27 10.56 -2.52 -5.05
N VAL A 28 11.14 -3.65 -5.40
CA VAL A 28 11.50 -3.98 -6.79
C VAL A 28 10.27 -4.61 -7.43
N VAL A 29 9.80 -4.00 -8.50
CA VAL A 29 8.61 -4.44 -9.24
C VAL A 29 9.04 -4.86 -10.64
N ALA A 30 8.51 -5.98 -11.11
CA ALA A 30 8.74 -6.46 -12.47
C ALA A 30 7.46 -7.03 -13.07
N THR A 31 7.31 -6.90 -14.39
CA THR A 31 6.29 -7.64 -15.14
C THR A 31 6.97 -8.81 -15.83
N VAL A 32 6.51 -10.02 -15.55
CA VAL A 32 7.11 -11.27 -16.04
C VAL A 32 6.06 -12.17 -16.67
N THR A 33 6.47 -13.05 -17.58
CA THR A 33 5.64 -14.15 -18.08
C THR A 33 6.19 -15.46 -17.52
N PRO A 34 5.50 -16.10 -16.58
CA PRO A 34 5.87 -17.42 -16.08
C PRO A 34 5.40 -18.55 -17.02
N SER A 35 6.01 -19.73 -16.90
CA SER A 35 5.61 -20.96 -17.58
C SER A 35 5.45 -22.08 -16.53
N PRO A 36 4.21 -22.59 -16.32
CA PRO A 36 2.96 -22.23 -17.00
C PRO A 36 2.55 -20.79 -16.75
N PRO A 37 1.62 -20.23 -17.60
CA PRO A 37 1.11 -18.88 -17.41
C PRO A 37 0.56 -18.66 -16.00
N ALA A 38 0.67 -17.45 -15.49
CA ALA A 38 0.13 -17.08 -14.17
C ALA A 38 -1.36 -17.42 -14.10
N GLY A 39 -1.75 -18.21 -13.12
CA GLY A 39 -3.13 -18.57 -12.86
C GLY A 39 -3.97 -17.38 -12.39
N GLN A 40 -5.14 -17.65 -11.81
CA GLN A 40 -6.03 -16.59 -11.27
C GLN A 40 -5.78 -16.30 -9.78
N HIS A 41 -4.76 -16.90 -9.18
CA HIS A 41 -4.51 -16.78 -7.76
C HIS A 41 -3.35 -15.82 -7.49
N THR A 42 -3.60 -14.79 -6.71
CA THR A 42 -2.56 -13.94 -6.14
C THR A 42 -1.78 -14.73 -5.10
N TRP A 43 -0.46 -14.68 -5.20
CA TRP A 43 0.44 -15.29 -4.24
C TRP A 43 1.19 -14.21 -3.47
N GLN A 44 1.35 -14.40 -2.16
CA GLN A 44 2.14 -13.52 -1.31
C GLN A 44 2.75 -14.29 -0.14
N ARG A 45 4.00 -14.00 0.19
CA ARG A 45 4.62 -14.43 1.44
C ARG A 45 5.38 -13.27 2.10
N PHE A 46 5.59 -13.43 3.40
CA PHE A 46 6.39 -12.51 4.20
C PHE A 46 7.74 -13.16 4.50
N THR A 47 8.82 -12.49 4.16
CA THR A 47 10.19 -12.89 4.49
C THR A 47 10.78 -11.91 5.49
N PRO A 48 11.90 -12.25 6.17
CA PRO A 48 12.59 -11.30 7.04
C PRO A 48 13.04 -10.00 6.35
N GLU A 49 13.33 -10.07 5.05
CA GLU A 49 13.68 -8.89 4.23
C GLU A 49 12.46 -8.05 3.85
N GLY A 50 11.28 -8.64 3.84
CA GLY A 50 10.03 -8.00 3.46
C GLY A 50 9.10 -8.93 2.67
N PRO A 51 7.92 -8.44 2.29
CA PRO A 51 6.98 -9.20 1.50
C PRO A 51 7.45 -9.45 0.08
N GLN A 52 7.04 -10.60 -0.45
CA GLN A 52 7.12 -10.96 -1.86
C GLN A 52 5.72 -11.26 -2.36
N ALA A 53 5.36 -10.79 -3.54
CA ALA A 53 4.05 -11.06 -4.12
C ALA A 53 4.14 -11.29 -5.63
N LEU A 54 3.22 -12.10 -6.12
CA LEU A 54 2.96 -12.29 -7.54
C LEU A 54 1.48 -12.05 -7.81
N LEU A 55 1.18 -11.12 -8.69
CA LEU A 55 -0.17 -10.66 -9.01
C LEU A 55 -0.44 -11.02 -10.47
N PRO A 56 -1.34 -12.00 -10.76
CA PRO A 56 -1.68 -12.37 -12.14
C PRO A 56 -2.25 -11.18 -12.92
N LEU A 57 -1.88 -11.08 -14.19
CA LEU A 57 -2.42 -10.13 -15.15
C LEU A 57 -3.28 -10.84 -16.20
N ALA A 58 -4.16 -10.11 -16.87
CA ALA A 58 -5.16 -10.66 -17.79
C ALA A 58 -4.59 -11.44 -18.99
N ASN A 59 -3.33 -11.17 -19.36
CA ASN A 59 -2.66 -11.77 -20.52
C ASN A 59 -1.77 -12.97 -20.17
N GLY A 60 -1.91 -13.57 -18.99
CA GLY A 60 -1.08 -14.68 -18.52
C GLY A 60 0.28 -14.26 -17.97
N ALA A 61 0.62 -12.97 -18.04
CA ALA A 61 1.76 -12.39 -17.35
C ALA A 61 1.45 -12.21 -15.85
N ALA A 62 2.44 -11.79 -15.09
CA ALA A 62 2.30 -11.46 -13.68
C ALA A 62 3.09 -10.22 -13.32
N SER A 63 2.56 -9.42 -12.40
CA SER A 63 3.31 -8.38 -11.71
C SER A 63 3.94 -8.97 -10.47
N LEU A 64 5.26 -8.92 -10.40
CA LEU A 64 6.06 -9.36 -9.27
C LEU A 64 6.41 -8.15 -8.42
N VAL A 65 6.27 -8.28 -7.11
CA VAL A 65 6.66 -7.27 -6.13
C VAL A 65 7.59 -7.90 -5.11
N TRP A 66 8.80 -7.36 -4.98
CA TRP A 66 9.85 -7.88 -4.12
C TRP A 66 10.39 -6.77 -3.22
N TYR A 67 10.11 -6.85 -1.93
CA TYR A 67 10.61 -5.89 -0.95
C TYR A 67 11.97 -6.34 -0.46
N VAL A 68 12.94 -5.44 -0.54
CA VAL A 68 14.34 -5.69 -0.17
C VAL A 68 14.97 -4.43 0.44
N SER A 69 16.20 -4.56 0.97
CA SER A 69 16.99 -3.41 1.39
C SER A 69 17.33 -2.50 0.19
N PRO A 70 17.62 -1.20 0.42
CA PRO A 70 18.02 -0.27 -0.64
C PRO A 70 19.21 -0.76 -1.48
N ASP A 71 20.23 -1.33 -0.82
CA ASP A 71 21.43 -1.82 -1.49
C ASP A 71 21.13 -3.04 -2.38
N LYS A 72 20.33 -3.98 -1.86
CA LYS A 72 19.88 -5.13 -2.64
C LYS A 72 19.01 -4.72 -3.83
N ALA A 73 18.12 -3.74 -3.66
CA ALA A 73 17.34 -3.20 -4.76
C ALA A 73 18.22 -2.61 -5.86
N LYS A 74 19.23 -1.82 -5.48
CA LYS A 74 20.20 -1.26 -6.41
C LYS A 74 20.95 -2.36 -7.16
N SER A 75 21.42 -3.39 -6.46
CA SER A 75 22.12 -4.54 -7.06
C SER A 75 21.21 -5.30 -8.02
N LEU A 76 19.97 -5.60 -7.65
CA LEU A 76 19.01 -6.32 -8.50
C LEU A 76 18.67 -5.53 -9.77
N LEU A 77 18.48 -4.23 -9.66
CA LEU A 77 18.14 -3.37 -10.80
C LEU A 77 19.32 -3.19 -11.78
N ALA A 78 20.55 -3.38 -11.32
CA ALA A 78 21.76 -3.32 -12.14
C ALA A 78 22.08 -4.62 -12.88
N LEU A 79 21.41 -5.74 -12.59
CA LEU A 79 21.64 -7.03 -13.26
C LEU A 79 21.23 -6.98 -14.74
N SER A 80 21.79 -7.88 -15.56
CA SER A 80 21.22 -8.18 -16.88
C SER A 80 19.82 -8.80 -16.72
N ASP A 81 19.04 -8.88 -17.78
CA ASP A 81 17.69 -9.46 -17.73
C ASP A 81 17.72 -10.94 -17.34
N GLU A 82 18.69 -11.70 -17.86
CA GLU A 82 18.90 -13.12 -17.55
C GLU A 82 19.31 -13.33 -16.10
N ALA A 83 20.25 -12.52 -15.60
CA ALA A 83 20.69 -12.59 -14.21
C ALA A 83 19.56 -12.16 -13.23
N PHE A 84 18.73 -11.20 -13.63
CA PHE A 84 17.58 -10.78 -12.82
C PHE A 84 16.51 -11.87 -12.79
N ILE A 85 16.21 -12.55 -13.92
CA ILE A 85 15.32 -13.71 -13.96
C ILE A 85 15.82 -14.80 -13.02
N SER A 86 17.11 -15.17 -13.12
CA SER A 86 17.71 -16.18 -12.23
C SER A 86 17.61 -15.79 -10.76
N ALA A 87 17.76 -14.49 -10.43
CA ALA A 87 17.61 -14.00 -9.07
C ALA A 87 16.15 -14.11 -8.57
N ILE A 88 15.15 -13.89 -9.45
CA ILE A 88 13.73 -14.11 -9.13
C ILE A 88 13.49 -15.60 -8.85
N GLU A 89 13.93 -16.49 -9.75
CA GLU A 89 13.70 -17.93 -9.63
C GLU A 89 14.36 -18.52 -8.37
N ALA A 90 15.52 -18.00 -7.97
CA ALA A 90 16.17 -18.37 -6.72
C ALA A 90 15.44 -17.84 -5.46
N ALA A 91 14.79 -16.69 -5.56
CA ALA A 91 14.18 -16.02 -4.41
C ALA A 91 12.68 -16.32 -4.22
N PHE A 92 11.99 -16.74 -5.27
CA PHE A 92 10.55 -17.05 -5.24
C PHE A 92 10.34 -18.57 -5.24
N PRO A 93 9.16 -19.05 -4.78
CA PRO A 93 8.87 -20.49 -4.80
C PRO A 93 8.90 -21.07 -6.20
N SER A 94 9.42 -22.29 -6.32
CA SER A 94 9.53 -23.01 -7.59
C SER A 94 8.19 -23.35 -8.26
N ASP A 95 7.11 -23.39 -7.51
CA ASP A 95 5.74 -23.62 -8.01
C ASP A 95 5.18 -22.45 -8.82
N LEU A 96 5.87 -21.29 -8.81
CA LEU A 96 5.56 -20.19 -9.73
C LEU A 96 6.00 -20.48 -11.20
N GLY A 97 6.74 -21.55 -11.43
CA GLY A 97 7.27 -21.92 -12.73
C GLY A 97 8.48 -21.10 -13.17
N ALA A 98 9.04 -21.46 -14.31
CA ALA A 98 10.16 -20.73 -14.91
C ALA A 98 9.68 -19.38 -15.48
N ILE A 99 10.53 -18.37 -15.42
CA ILE A 99 10.25 -17.06 -16.02
C ILE A 99 10.75 -17.07 -17.47
N THR A 100 9.84 -17.08 -18.44
CA THR A 100 10.18 -17.11 -19.86
C THR A 100 10.44 -15.75 -20.49
N ARG A 101 9.91 -14.68 -19.87
CA ARG A 101 10.07 -13.31 -20.37
C ARG A 101 9.98 -12.29 -19.25
N LEU A 102 10.90 -11.31 -19.27
CA LEU A 102 10.85 -10.08 -18.50
C LEU A 102 10.36 -8.94 -19.42
N HIS A 103 9.31 -8.24 -19.06
CA HIS A 103 8.77 -7.12 -19.83
C HIS A 103 9.33 -5.78 -19.37
N GLY A 104 9.72 -5.68 -18.11
CA GLY A 104 10.31 -4.49 -17.51
C GLY A 104 10.39 -4.62 -16.01
N ARG A 105 11.23 -3.78 -15.42
CA ARG A 105 11.45 -3.70 -13.97
C ARG A 105 11.68 -2.27 -13.51
N GLY A 106 11.40 -2.01 -12.24
CA GLY A 106 11.66 -0.73 -11.59
C GLY A 106 11.76 -0.87 -10.09
N GLY A 107 12.23 0.16 -9.41
CA GLY A 107 12.34 0.16 -7.95
C GLY A 107 11.84 1.46 -7.33
N PHE A 108 11.17 1.35 -6.17
CA PHE A 108 10.58 2.47 -5.46
C PHE A 108 10.93 2.39 -3.98
N PRO A 109 11.39 3.50 -3.36
CA PRO A 109 11.57 3.56 -1.93
C PRO A 109 10.22 3.48 -1.21
N ILE A 110 10.15 2.69 -0.15
CA ILE A 110 8.95 2.55 0.66
C ILE A 110 8.99 3.58 1.78
N ARG A 111 8.09 4.55 1.68
CA ARG A 111 7.97 5.67 2.61
C ARG A 111 6.57 5.74 3.17
N TRP A 112 6.43 6.43 4.29
CA TRP A 112 5.13 6.82 4.81
C TRP A 112 5.03 8.33 4.93
N LEU A 113 3.82 8.83 4.81
CA LEU A 113 3.50 10.24 4.94
C LEU A 113 2.11 10.38 5.55
N HIS A 114 1.94 11.38 6.40
CA HIS A 114 0.61 11.75 6.91
C HIS A 114 0.52 13.26 7.11
N ALA A 115 -0.42 13.89 6.43
CA ALA A 115 -0.68 15.33 6.55
C ALA A 115 -1.27 15.64 7.93
N LYS A 116 -0.78 16.71 8.57
CA LYS A 116 -1.30 17.16 9.87
C LYS A 116 -2.73 17.66 9.77
N ARG A 117 -3.11 18.21 8.61
CA ARG A 117 -4.45 18.67 8.25
C ARG A 117 -4.79 18.16 6.87
N TYR A 118 -6.06 17.85 6.62
CA TYR A 118 -6.54 17.40 5.31
C TYR A 118 -7.18 18.52 4.50
N TRP A 119 -7.35 19.66 5.13
CA TRP A 119 -7.80 20.87 4.44
C TRP A 119 -7.23 22.13 5.07
N ARG A 120 -7.12 23.17 4.26
CA ARG A 120 -6.76 24.53 4.66
C ARG A 120 -7.32 25.50 3.64
N ASP A 121 -8.00 26.54 4.10
CA ASP A 121 -8.62 27.55 3.25
C ASP A 121 -9.51 26.87 2.18
N ASN A 122 -9.19 27.02 0.90
CA ASN A 122 -9.92 26.43 -0.22
C ASN A 122 -9.31 25.13 -0.75
N VAL A 123 -8.34 24.55 -0.05
CA VAL A 123 -7.62 23.35 -0.50
C VAL A 123 -8.00 22.17 0.38
N ALA A 124 -8.43 21.08 -0.23
CA ALA A 124 -8.63 19.77 0.42
C ALA A 124 -7.70 18.72 -0.21
N LEU A 125 -7.04 17.90 0.63
CA LEU A 125 -6.13 16.82 0.22
C LEU A 125 -6.87 15.48 0.15
N VAL A 126 -6.58 14.67 -0.85
CA VAL A 126 -7.11 13.29 -1.00
C VAL A 126 -6.00 12.34 -1.44
N GLY A 127 -6.06 11.08 -0.99
CA GLY A 127 -5.09 10.05 -1.36
C GLY A 127 -3.67 10.38 -0.93
N ASP A 128 -2.69 10.09 -1.77
CA ASP A 128 -1.27 10.22 -1.46
C ASP A 128 -0.82 11.66 -1.18
N SER A 129 -1.58 12.67 -1.58
CA SER A 129 -1.33 14.06 -1.17
C SER A 129 -1.56 14.27 0.33
N ALA A 130 -2.46 13.47 0.94
CA ALA A 130 -2.80 13.51 2.36
C ALA A 130 -2.08 12.43 3.18
N HIS A 131 -1.93 11.23 2.64
CA HIS A 131 -1.35 10.09 3.36
C HIS A 131 -0.76 9.04 2.42
N VAL A 132 0.40 8.53 2.79
CA VAL A 132 1.03 7.35 2.18
C VAL A 132 1.21 6.31 3.26
N ILE A 133 0.73 5.11 3.04
CA ILE A 133 0.85 3.99 3.96
C ILE A 133 1.77 2.92 3.38
N HIS A 134 2.26 2.01 4.23
CA HIS A 134 3.02 0.85 3.75
C HIS A 134 2.15 0.02 2.80
N PRO A 135 2.61 -0.29 1.58
CA PRO A 135 1.78 -0.95 0.56
C PRO A 135 1.63 -2.48 0.75
N LEU A 136 1.76 -2.99 1.99
CA LEU A 136 1.67 -4.42 2.35
C LEU A 136 0.44 -5.15 1.79
N ALA A 137 -0.68 -4.46 1.66
CA ALA A 137 -1.93 -5.05 1.22
C ALA A 137 -2.56 -4.32 0.01
N GLY A 138 -1.78 -3.49 -0.70
CA GLY A 138 -2.29 -2.72 -1.84
C GLY A 138 -3.40 -1.72 -1.50
N GLN A 139 -3.51 -1.29 -0.23
CA GLN A 139 -4.64 -0.49 0.27
C GLN A 139 -4.52 1.01 -0.02
N GLY A 140 -3.37 1.52 -0.51
CA GLY A 140 -3.16 2.95 -0.73
C GLY A 140 -4.23 3.58 -1.62
N VAL A 141 -4.44 3.02 -2.81
CA VAL A 141 -5.46 3.49 -3.77
C VAL A 141 -6.88 3.42 -3.18
N ASN A 142 -7.20 2.33 -2.46
CA ASN A 142 -8.52 2.15 -1.85
C ASN A 142 -8.82 3.24 -0.80
N LEU A 143 -7.83 3.61 0.01
CA LEU A 143 -7.97 4.72 0.97
C LEU A 143 -8.18 6.05 0.25
N GLY A 144 -7.41 6.33 -0.81
CA GLY A 144 -7.58 7.52 -1.63
C GLY A 144 -8.95 7.62 -2.29
N LEU A 145 -9.49 6.51 -2.80
CA LEU A 145 -10.85 6.46 -3.35
C LEU A 145 -11.92 6.72 -2.28
N ARG A 146 -11.73 6.20 -1.07
CA ARG A 146 -12.62 6.49 0.07
C ARG A 146 -12.55 7.96 0.47
N ASP A 147 -11.38 8.60 0.41
CA ASP A 147 -11.24 10.03 0.64
C ASP A 147 -12.04 10.83 -0.41
N ALA A 148 -11.84 10.51 -1.69
CA ALA A 148 -12.57 11.17 -2.78
C ALA A 148 -14.08 11.01 -2.63
N GLN A 149 -14.55 9.81 -2.28
CA GLN A 149 -15.97 9.53 -2.05
C GLN A 149 -16.52 10.34 -0.86
N ALA A 150 -15.79 10.41 0.25
CA ALA A 150 -16.21 11.14 1.44
C ALA A 150 -16.28 12.64 1.15
N LEU A 151 -15.29 13.20 0.47
CA LEU A 151 -15.26 14.60 0.07
C LEU A 151 -16.41 14.92 -0.90
N ALA A 152 -16.61 14.09 -1.94
CA ALA A 152 -17.69 14.26 -2.90
C ALA A 152 -19.08 14.25 -2.25
N LYS A 153 -19.31 13.34 -1.30
CA LYS A 153 -20.58 13.31 -0.52
C LYS A 153 -20.77 14.59 0.30
N GLY A 154 -19.69 15.10 0.92
CA GLY A 154 -19.72 16.36 1.66
C GLY A 154 -20.07 17.54 0.77
N ILE A 155 -19.42 17.64 -0.38
CA ILE A 155 -19.66 18.70 -1.39
C ILE A 155 -21.11 18.64 -1.90
N ALA A 156 -21.58 17.45 -2.30
CA ALA A 156 -22.96 17.30 -2.79
C ALA A 156 -24.01 17.72 -1.74
N LYS A 157 -23.78 17.36 -0.47
CA LYS A 157 -24.66 17.78 0.63
C LYS A 157 -24.63 19.29 0.85
N ALA A 158 -23.44 19.92 0.84
CA ALA A 158 -23.30 21.37 0.98
C ALA A 158 -24.00 22.11 -0.18
N TYR A 159 -23.79 21.62 -1.40
CA TYR A 159 -24.45 22.18 -2.60
C TYR A 159 -25.99 22.11 -2.50
N ALA A 160 -26.54 20.95 -2.10
CA ALA A 160 -27.98 20.77 -1.93
C ALA A 160 -28.59 21.69 -0.83
N GLN A 161 -27.76 22.15 0.11
CA GLN A 161 -28.14 23.07 1.19
C GLN A 161 -27.89 24.55 0.84
N GLY A 162 -27.43 24.87 -0.40
CA GLY A 162 -27.06 26.22 -0.80
C GLY A 162 -25.82 26.76 -0.08
N LEU A 163 -24.98 25.90 0.51
CA LEU A 163 -23.76 26.30 1.21
C LEU A 163 -22.61 26.42 0.23
N PRO A 164 -21.61 27.30 0.49
CA PRO A 164 -20.43 27.41 -0.37
C PRO A 164 -19.62 26.10 -0.33
N LEU A 165 -18.98 25.75 -1.46
CA LEU A 165 -18.21 24.50 -1.61
C LEU A 165 -16.97 24.43 -0.70
N ASN A 166 -16.50 25.58 -0.20
CA ASN A 166 -15.41 25.69 0.77
C ASN A 166 -15.92 25.81 2.22
N HIS A 167 -17.16 25.39 2.48
CA HIS A 167 -17.75 25.50 3.81
C HIS A 167 -16.92 24.77 4.86
N GLY A 168 -16.34 25.51 5.80
CA GLY A 168 -15.36 25.00 6.76
C GLY A 168 -15.84 23.83 7.61
N ARG A 169 -17.14 23.81 7.97
CA ARG A 169 -17.72 22.68 8.72
C ARG A 169 -17.72 21.40 7.89
N MET A 170 -18.08 21.47 6.62
CA MET A 170 -18.07 20.31 5.71
C MET A 170 -16.65 19.75 5.56
N LEU A 171 -15.65 20.63 5.35
CA LEU A 171 -14.26 20.23 5.23
C LEU A 171 -13.69 19.66 6.55
N ALA A 172 -14.10 20.20 7.70
CA ALA A 172 -13.74 19.67 9.01
C ALA A 172 -14.35 18.28 9.28
N ASP A 173 -15.59 18.05 8.86
CA ASP A 173 -16.24 16.74 8.97
C ASP A 173 -15.57 15.71 8.06
N TYR A 174 -15.17 16.10 6.83
CA TYR A 174 -14.35 15.29 5.94
C TYR A 174 -13.03 14.91 6.61
N GLU A 175 -12.25 15.88 7.11
CA GLU A 175 -10.98 15.63 7.80
C GLU A 175 -11.15 14.67 8.96
N ARG A 176 -12.15 14.91 9.82
CA ARG A 176 -12.42 14.07 11.00
C ARG A 176 -12.71 12.62 10.62
N ALA A 177 -13.55 12.43 9.62
CA ALA A 177 -13.95 11.10 9.17
C ALA A 177 -12.76 10.33 8.55
N ARG A 178 -11.98 10.98 7.70
CA ARG A 178 -10.95 10.29 6.93
C ARG A 178 -9.61 10.19 7.64
N ARG A 179 -9.19 11.28 8.31
CA ARG A 179 -7.86 11.32 8.94
C ARG A 179 -7.70 10.26 10.02
N LEU A 180 -8.71 10.05 10.87
CA LEU A 180 -8.64 9.02 11.91
C LEU A 180 -8.62 7.60 11.31
N ASP A 181 -9.41 7.34 10.27
CA ASP A 181 -9.45 6.06 9.58
C ASP A 181 -8.10 5.75 8.91
N ASN A 182 -7.54 6.72 8.19
CA ASN A 182 -6.25 6.60 7.54
C ASN A 182 -5.08 6.44 8.54
N GLN A 183 -5.11 7.15 9.68
CA GLN A 183 -4.15 6.97 10.76
C GLN A 183 -4.21 5.56 11.35
N ARG A 184 -5.41 5.04 11.63
CA ARG A 184 -5.59 3.67 12.13
C ARG A 184 -5.02 2.65 11.15
N MET A 185 -5.32 2.79 9.87
CA MET A 185 -4.78 1.90 8.85
C MET A 185 -3.25 1.98 8.77
N GLN A 186 -2.68 3.18 8.82
CA GLN A 186 -1.24 3.37 8.85
C GLN A 186 -0.59 2.68 10.06
N TRP A 187 -1.17 2.81 11.25
CA TRP A 187 -0.71 2.11 12.45
C TRP A 187 -0.77 0.60 12.31
N ILE A 188 -1.87 0.07 11.79
CA ILE A 188 -2.03 -1.37 11.54
C ILE A 188 -0.95 -1.86 10.58
N MET A 189 -0.75 -1.19 9.45
CA MET A 189 0.26 -1.58 8.46
C MET A 189 1.69 -1.47 9.03
N SER A 190 2.00 -0.44 9.80
CA SER A 190 3.30 -0.29 10.46
C SER A 190 3.53 -1.39 11.52
N ALA A 191 2.51 -1.73 12.30
CA ALA A 191 2.59 -2.82 13.27
C ALA A 191 2.81 -4.19 12.59
N PHE A 192 2.12 -4.43 11.48
CA PHE A 192 2.37 -5.62 10.65
C PHE A 192 3.80 -5.63 10.12
N HIS A 193 4.27 -4.54 9.53
CA HIS A 193 5.63 -4.44 9.03
C HIS A 193 6.63 -4.77 10.13
N THR A 194 6.57 -4.09 11.29
CA THR A 194 7.47 -4.32 12.42
C THR A 194 7.38 -5.76 12.94
N GLY A 195 6.17 -6.32 13.04
CA GLY A 195 5.96 -7.68 13.51
C GLY A 195 6.54 -8.76 12.59
N PHE A 196 6.60 -8.52 11.27
CA PHE A 196 7.13 -9.47 10.30
C PHE A 196 8.63 -9.29 10.01
N THR A 197 9.18 -8.10 10.20
CA THR A 197 10.61 -7.80 10.01
C THR A 197 11.43 -7.95 11.30
N ALA A 198 10.79 -8.09 12.47
CA ALA A 198 11.48 -8.32 13.73
C ALA A 198 12.30 -9.62 13.69
N PRO A 199 13.55 -9.63 14.21
CA PRO A 199 14.40 -10.81 14.22
C PRO A 199 13.74 -11.97 14.96
N LEU A 200 14.07 -13.19 14.52
CA LEU A 200 13.55 -14.44 15.05
C LEU A 200 13.78 -14.55 16.57
N GLY A 201 12.71 -14.63 17.33
CA GLY A 201 12.69 -14.77 18.78
C GLY A 201 11.33 -15.26 19.26
N PRO A 202 11.00 -15.19 20.54
CA PRO A 202 9.68 -15.61 21.07
C PRO A 202 8.49 -15.01 20.33
N LEU A 203 8.66 -13.79 19.78
CA LEU A 203 7.67 -13.10 18.93
C LEU A 203 7.39 -13.82 17.60
N ALA A 204 8.36 -14.56 17.05
CA ALA A 204 8.13 -15.32 15.81
C ALA A 204 7.20 -16.52 16.04
N VAL A 205 7.32 -17.18 17.21
CA VAL A 205 6.43 -18.27 17.60
C VAL A 205 5.03 -17.72 17.86
N ALA A 206 4.91 -16.63 18.60
CA ALA A 206 3.63 -15.96 18.86
C ALA A 206 2.93 -15.49 17.58
N ARG A 207 3.69 -15.02 16.58
CA ARG A 207 3.21 -14.66 15.25
C ARG A 207 2.64 -15.87 14.49
N GLY A 208 3.33 -17.01 14.50
CA GLY A 208 2.86 -18.26 13.89
C GLY A 208 1.53 -18.71 14.49
N TRP A 209 1.44 -18.71 15.82
CA TRP A 209 0.20 -19.02 16.54
C TRP A 209 -0.92 -18.01 16.27
N GLY A 210 -0.61 -16.72 16.23
CA GLY A 210 -1.57 -15.66 15.90
C GLY A 210 -2.17 -15.81 14.50
N LEU A 211 -1.36 -16.17 13.50
CA LEU A 211 -1.83 -16.46 12.15
C LEU A 211 -2.67 -17.72 12.07
N ALA A 212 -2.27 -18.80 12.75
CA ALA A 212 -3.03 -20.05 12.82
C ALA A 212 -4.41 -19.84 13.48
N VAL A 213 -4.46 -19.09 14.58
CA VAL A 213 -5.73 -18.70 15.22
C VAL A 213 -6.58 -17.83 14.32
N ALA A 214 -5.98 -16.87 13.61
CA ALA A 214 -6.68 -16.01 12.65
C ALA A 214 -7.24 -16.80 11.45
N GLN A 215 -6.57 -17.85 11.00
CA GLN A 215 -7.08 -18.76 9.97
C GLN A 215 -8.36 -19.49 10.40
N HIS A 216 -8.46 -19.89 11.68
CA HIS A 216 -9.60 -20.60 12.24
C HIS A 216 -10.66 -19.68 12.86
N GLY A 217 -10.37 -18.41 13.05
CA GLY A 217 -11.23 -17.40 13.64
C GLY A 217 -12.36 -16.90 12.72
N GLY A 218 -13.34 -17.74 12.42
CA GLY A 218 -14.35 -17.52 11.40
C GLY A 218 -15.10 -16.17 11.42
N TRP A 219 -15.48 -15.61 12.57
CA TRP A 219 -16.16 -14.33 12.65
C TRP A 219 -15.18 -13.12 12.65
N VAL A 220 -14.03 -13.26 13.30
CA VAL A 220 -12.95 -12.25 13.31
C VAL A 220 -12.40 -12.07 11.91
N LYS A 221 -12.08 -13.16 11.23
CA LYS A 221 -11.62 -13.17 9.83
C LYS A 221 -12.62 -12.45 8.91
N ARG A 222 -13.92 -12.77 9.04
CA ARG A 222 -14.98 -12.09 8.25
C ARG A 222 -15.09 -10.61 8.56
N ARG A 223 -14.88 -10.19 9.81
CA ARG A 223 -14.92 -8.77 10.19
C ARG A 223 -13.69 -8.00 9.67
N VAL A 224 -12.50 -8.59 9.77
CA VAL A 224 -11.26 -8.02 9.21
C VAL A 224 -11.34 -7.92 7.68
N LEU A 225 -11.82 -8.97 7.01
CA LEU A 225 -12.02 -8.97 5.56
C LEU A 225 -13.05 -7.91 5.14
N ARG A 226 -14.18 -7.78 5.82
CA ARG A 226 -15.16 -6.72 5.55
C ARG A 226 -14.55 -5.33 5.74
N TYR A 227 -13.83 -5.11 6.83
CA TYR A 227 -13.15 -3.83 7.03
C TYR A 227 -12.13 -3.54 5.92
N ALA A 228 -11.36 -4.52 5.48
CA ALA A 228 -10.39 -4.37 4.38
C ALA A 228 -11.08 -4.09 3.03
N LEU A 229 -12.22 -4.77 2.75
CA LEU A 229 -12.94 -4.64 1.49
C LEU A 229 -13.89 -3.42 1.49
N ASP A 230 -14.70 -3.25 2.53
CA ASP A 230 -15.81 -2.31 2.55
C ASP A 230 -15.56 -1.09 3.43
N GLY A 231 -14.55 -1.14 4.31
CA GLY A 231 -14.25 -0.07 5.27
C GLY A 231 -15.29 0.09 6.41
N ARG A 232 -16.07 -1.00 6.67
CA ARG A 232 -17.12 -1.00 7.70
C ARG A 232 -16.93 -2.13 8.69
#